data_245277a36ab953fe6e03d9a8cf0b9001
#
_entry.id   245277a36ab953fe6e03d9a8cf0b9001
#
_cell.length_a   1.000
_cell.length_b   1.000
_cell.length_c   1.000
_cell.angle_alpha   90.00
_cell.angle_beta   90.00
_cell.angle_gamma   90.00
#
_symmetry.space_group_name_H-M   'P 1'
#
loop_
_entity.id
_entity.type
_entity.pdbx_description
1 polymer ?
#
loop_
_entity_poly.entity_id
_entity_poly.type
_entity_poly.pdbx_seq_one_letter_code
_entity_poly.pdbx_strand_id
1 'polypeptide(L)'
;MKSQFDNLLKVAVQWHEKGLGAVIATVVETWGSAPRRVGSQLIVSGDGHIAGSVSGGCVEAAVVLEALDALKDGKTRLLEYGVSDDDAFAVGLACGGKIRVLVEPVGKQMPQKLLQELVDAIAKDQSVIYEINTKTFQSRLVYNEYNDRIRQDRSGFKDDKITFLNVHSPRLKIDIVGAVHIAQALVPMAKIAGFSPRVIDPRESFANRERFGSIEISNDFPDVALTKIEPNCRTAVVLLTHDPKLDDPALHIALRSEAFYIGALGSRKTHMQRKSRLKNAGFSEKQIDRIYAPIGLNIGAASPEEIAISILSEIIATLRVIK
;
A
#
# COMPACT_ATOMS: atom_id res chain seq x y z
N MET A 1 7.30 -9.48 -10.40
CA MET A 1 7.63 -10.20 -9.15
C MET A 1 6.72 -9.70 -8.05
N LYS A 2 5.94 -10.58 -7.38
CA LYS A 2 5.24 -10.22 -6.14
C LYS A 2 6.33 -9.82 -5.15
N SER A 3 6.15 -8.73 -4.38
CA SER A 3 7.17 -8.33 -3.41
C SER A 3 7.30 -9.44 -2.36
N GLN A 4 8.50 -9.56 -1.78
CA GLN A 4 8.80 -10.51 -0.72
C GLN A 4 7.82 -10.36 0.48
N PHE A 5 7.18 -9.19 0.62
CA PHE A 5 6.23 -8.86 1.67
C PHE A 5 4.78 -9.34 1.40
N ASP A 6 4.39 -9.54 0.13
CA ASP A 6 3.02 -9.96 -0.24
C ASP A 6 2.72 -11.41 0.17
N ASN A 7 3.71 -12.14 0.68
CA ASN A 7 3.60 -13.58 0.95
C ASN A 7 4.00 -13.98 2.39
N LEU A 8 4.29 -13.02 3.29
CA LEU A 8 4.78 -13.33 4.64
C LEU A 8 3.84 -14.21 5.45
N LEU A 9 2.55 -13.86 5.48
CA LEU A 9 1.56 -14.65 6.23
C LEU A 9 1.38 -16.06 5.65
N LYS A 10 1.53 -16.22 4.34
CA LYS A 10 1.54 -17.54 3.69
C LYS A 10 2.76 -18.37 4.14
N VAL A 11 3.91 -17.73 4.37
CA VAL A 11 5.08 -18.40 4.93
C VAL A 11 4.78 -18.91 6.34
N ALA A 12 4.10 -18.09 7.16
CA ALA A 12 3.68 -18.52 8.51
C ALA A 12 2.76 -19.75 8.48
N VAL A 13 1.76 -19.77 7.58
CA VAL A 13 0.90 -20.93 7.36
C VAL A 13 1.73 -22.16 6.98
N GLN A 14 2.60 -22.02 5.97
CA GLN A 14 3.42 -23.12 5.47
C GLN A 14 4.37 -23.70 6.52
N TRP A 15 5.00 -22.85 7.36
CA TRP A 15 5.87 -23.32 8.43
C TRP A 15 5.09 -24.02 9.52
N HIS A 16 3.92 -23.49 9.89
CA HIS A 16 3.06 -24.13 10.88
C HIS A 16 2.55 -25.50 10.39
N GLU A 17 2.08 -25.62 9.15
CA GLU A 17 1.60 -26.88 8.55
C GLU A 17 2.70 -27.94 8.43
N LYS A 18 3.94 -27.53 8.22
CA LYS A 18 5.10 -28.44 8.20
C LYS A 18 5.55 -28.87 9.59
N GLY A 19 4.89 -28.43 10.66
CA GLY A 19 5.25 -28.76 12.05
C GLY A 19 6.47 -28.01 12.59
N LEU A 20 7.00 -27.03 11.82
CA LEU A 20 8.13 -26.19 12.28
C LEU A 20 7.70 -25.18 13.35
N GLY A 21 6.39 -24.96 13.51
CA GLY A 21 5.87 -23.82 14.27
C GLY A 21 6.03 -22.50 13.49
N ALA A 22 5.24 -21.52 13.86
CA ALA A 22 5.37 -20.16 13.30
C ALA A 22 4.93 -19.12 14.33
N VAL A 23 5.60 -17.98 14.34
CA VAL A 23 5.23 -16.80 15.13
C VAL A 23 5.16 -15.60 14.19
N ILE A 24 4.13 -14.79 14.38
CA ILE A 24 3.96 -13.51 13.67
C ILE A 24 4.32 -12.40 14.64
N ALA A 25 5.38 -11.65 14.35
CA ALA A 25 5.75 -10.44 15.08
C ALA A 25 5.33 -9.22 14.25
N THR A 26 4.44 -8.38 14.79
CA THR A 26 3.88 -7.22 14.10
C THR A 26 4.26 -5.93 14.82
N VAL A 27 4.78 -4.94 14.09
CA VAL A 27 5.00 -3.59 14.60
C VAL A 27 3.63 -2.94 14.85
N VAL A 28 3.31 -2.64 16.10
CA VAL A 28 2.01 -2.04 16.46
C VAL A 28 2.10 -0.56 16.77
N GLU A 29 3.28 -0.07 17.15
CA GLU A 29 3.50 1.35 17.44
C GLU A 29 4.97 1.73 17.26
N THR A 30 5.22 2.98 16.87
CA THR A 30 6.58 3.53 16.71
C THR A 30 6.61 4.99 17.14
N TRP A 31 7.74 5.42 17.74
CA TRP A 31 8.02 6.81 18.08
C TRP A 31 9.41 7.21 17.60
N GLY A 32 9.53 8.43 17.13
CA GLY A 32 10.78 8.95 16.57
C GLY A 32 11.07 8.34 15.18
N SER A 33 12.34 8.23 14.84
CA SER A 33 12.79 7.66 13.55
C SER A 33 12.71 6.14 13.62
N ALA A 34 11.67 5.55 13.06
CA ALA A 34 11.53 4.10 12.94
C ALA A 34 11.78 3.66 11.49
N PRO A 35 12.68 2.69 11.24
CA PRO A 35 13.00 2.22 9.89
C PRO A 35 11.87 1.41 9.25
N ARG A 36 10.90 0.96 10.04
CA ARG A 36 9.72 0.21 9.60
C ARG A 36 8.45 0.86 10.10
N ARG A 37 7.43 0.91 9.21
CA ARG A 37 6.10 1.45 9.54
C ARG A 37 5.30 0.49 10.43
N VAL A 38 4.33 1.03 11.14
CA VAL A 38 3.30 0.26 11.84
C VAL A 38 2.58 -0.69 10.86
N GLY A 39 2.36 -1.95 11.29
CA GLY A 39 1.85 -3.02 10.45
C GLY A 39 2.92 -3.85 9.75
N SER A 40 4.22 -3.47 9.83
CA SER A 40 5.31 -4.31 9.32
C SER A 40 5.42 -5.61 10.12
N GLN A 41 5.77 -6.71 9.45
CA GLN A 41 5.77 -8.04 10.05
C GLN A 41 7.09 -8.77 9.85
N LEU A 42 7.44 -9.59 10.84
CA LEU A 42 8.49 -10.58 10.83
C LEU A 42 7.86 -11.92 11.19
N ILE A 43 8.10 -12.94 10.39
CA ILE A 43 7.71 -14.32 10.69
C ILE A 43 8.93 -15.06 11.19
N VAL A 44 8.77 -15.81 12.28
CA VAL A 44 9.83 -16.62 12.90
C VAL A 44 9.35 -18.06 12.97
N SER A 45 10.17 -19.00 12.47
CA SER A 45 9.93 -20.45 12.64
C SER A 45 10.56 -20.99 13.92
N GLY A 46 10.15 -22.19 14.36
CA GLY A 46 10.67 -22.81 15.57
C GLY A 46 12.15 -23.22 15.50
N ASP A 47 12.71 -23.32 14.30
CA ASP A 47 14.15 -23.55 14.06
C ASP A 47 14.94 -22.23 13.85
N GLY A 48 14.29 -21.07 14.06
CA GLY A 48 14.92 -19.75 14.04
C GLY A 48 15.05 -19.11 12.66
N HIS A 49 14.48 -19.68 11.58
CA HIS A 49 14.40 -18.98 10.31
C HIS A 49 13.47 -17.78 10.38
N ILE A 50 13.80 -16.74 9.63
CA ILE A 50 13.03 -15.49 9.61
C ILE A 50 12.63 -15.09 8.19
N ALA A 51 11.46 -14.45 8.08
CA ALA A 51 10.99 -13.81 6.85
C ALA A 51 10.36 -12.45 7.19
N GLY A 52 10.68 -11.40 6.46
CA GLY A 52 10.23 -10.04 6.76
C GLY A 52 11.16 -9.27 7.69
N SER A 53 10.65 -8.20 8.32
CA SER A 53 11.43 -7.36 9.25
C SER A 53 10.54 -6.41 10.03
N VAL A 54 10.91 -6.11 11.28
CA VAL A 54 10.22 -5.16 12.19
C VAL A 54 11.03 -3.90 12.45
N SER A 55 12.36 -3.91 12.30
CA SER A 55 13.21 -2.76 12.62
C SER A 55 14.33 -2.48 11.60
N GLY A 56 14.57 -3.41 10.67
CA GLY A 56 15.69 -3.31 9.73
C GLY A 56 17.03 -3.78 10.30
N GLY A 57 17.03 -4.60 11.36
CA GLY A 57 18.20 -5.26 11.93
C GLY A 57 18.46 -4.97 13.41
N CYS A 58 17.89 -3.90 13.97
CA CYS A 58 18.25 -3.47 15.33
C CYS A 58 17.68 -4.38 16.44
N VAL A 59 16.40 -4.78 16.35
CA VAL A 59 15.72 -5.56 17.39
C VAL A 59 15.34 -6.97 16.94
N GLU A 60 15.63 -7.36 15.71
CA GLU A 60 15.23 -8.67 15.15
C GLU A 60 15.73 -9.83 16.01
N ALA A 61 16.97 -9.80 16.49
CA ALA A 61 17.52 -10.87 17.32
C ALA A 61 16.74 -11.05 18.63
N ALA A 62 16.38 -9.94 19.31
CA ALA A 62 15.59 -9.98 20.53
C ALA A 62 14.17 -10.47 20.26
N VAL A 63 13.54 -10.01 19.16
CA VAL A 63 12.21 -10.49 18.76
C VAL A 63 12.22 -11.96 18.41
N VAL A 64 13.28 -12.49 17.80
CA VAL A 64 13.43 -13.93 17.51
C VAL A 64 13.48 -14.75 18.79
N LEU A 65 14.26 -14.34 19.80
CA LEU A 65 14.33 -15.02 21.08
C LEU A 65 12.96 -15.09 21.77
N GLU A 66 12.27 -13.95 21.84
CA GLU A 66 10.92 -13.87 22.40
C GLU A 66 9.89 -14.71 21.60
N ALA A 67 10.05 -14.76 20.28
CA ALA A 67 9.20 -15.59 19.41
C ALA A 67 9.40 -17.08 19.68
N LEU A 68 10.65 -17.53 19.86
CA LEU A 68 10.95 -18.93 20.21
C LEU A 68 10.38 -19.32 21.57
N ASP A 69 10.42 -18.41 22.54
CA ASP A 69 9.80 -18.64 23.85
C ASP A 69 8.27 -18.61 23.77
N ALA A 70 7.69 -17.76 22.91
CA ALA A 70 6.26 -17.76 22.62
C ALA A 70 5.77 -19.08 22.00
N LEU A 71 6.59 -19.76 21.20
CA LEU A 71 6.27 -21.10 20.68
C LEU A 71 6.24 -22.15 21.77
N LYS A 72 7.15 -22.07 22.76
CA LYS A 72 7.23 -23.04 23.87
C LYS A 72 6.02 -22.95 24.81
N ASP A 73 5.69 -21.71 25.24
CA ASP A 73 4.63 -21.50 26.23
C ASP A 73 3.25 -21.18 25.64
N GLY A 74 3.19 -20.91 24.32
CA GLY A 74 1.95 -20.63 23.60
C GLY A 74 1.34 -19.27 23.88
N LYS A 75 2.09 -18.32 24.50
CA LYS A 75 1.56 -17.02 24.92
C LYS A 75 1.90 -15.91 23.95
N THR A 76 0.90 -15.10 23.59
CA THR A 76 1.10 -13.83 22.92
C THR A 76 1.77 -12.81 23.84
N ARG A 77 2.64 -11.99 23.29
CA ARG A 77 3.39 -10.95 24.01
C ARG A 77 3.28 -9.61 23.30
N LEU A 78 3.29 -8.55 24.08
CA LEU A 78 3.45 -7.20 23.59
C LEU A 78 4.76 -6.65 24.14
N LEU A 79 5.76 -6.54 23.27
CA LEU A 79 7.13 -6.15 23.63
C LEU A 79 7.35 -4.68 23.33
N GLU A 80 8.14 -4.01 24.13
CA GLU A 80 8.56 -2.63 23.92
C GLU A 80 10.10 -2.57 23.88
N TYR A 81 10.63 -1.94 22.81
CA TYR A 81 12.05 -1.70 22.64
C TYR A 81 12.27 -0.21 22.45
N GLY A 82 13.27 0.35 23.14
CA GLY A 82 13.59 1.77 23.05
C GLY A 82 14.85 2.10 23.85
N VAL A 83 15.34 3.33 23.75
CA VAL A 83 16.44 3.82 24.54
C VAL A 83 15.92 4.10 25.95
N SER A 84 16.20 3.23 26.93
CA SER A 84 16.31 3.61 28.35
C SER A 84 17.78 3.81 28.66
N ASP A 85 18.09 4.82 29.45
CA ASP A 85 19.45 5.36 29.62
C ASP A 85 20.49 4.36 30.18
N ASP A 86 20.10 3.23 30.74
CA ASP A 86 21.00 2.25 31.36
C ASP A 86 21.18 0.93 30.61
N ASP A 87 20.29 0.56 29.66
CA ASP A 87 20.34 -0.69 28.89
C ASP A 87 20.61 -0.50 27.38
N ALA A 88 20.98 0.71 26.98
CA ALA A 88 21.11 1.13 25.58
C ALA A 88 22.16 0.34 24.75
N PHE A 89 23.01 -0.45 25.38
CA PHE A 89 24.01 -1.30 24.71
C PHE A 89 23.54 -2.72 24.42
N ALA A 90 22.46 -3.21 25.06
CA ALA A 90 22.03 -4.59 24.91
C ALA A 90 21.05 -4.80 23.72
N VAL A 91 20.13 -3.85 23.45
CA VAL A 91 19.17 -3.91 22.32
C VAL A 91 18.83 -2.49 21.85
N GLY A 92 19.84 -1.70 21.47
CA GLY A 92 19.65 -0.31 21.09
C GLY A 92 19.11 -0.11 19.68
N LEU A 93 18.00 0.60 19.55
CA LEU A 93 17.65 1.25 18.28
C LEU A 93 18.68 2.37 18.05
N ALA A 94 19.64 2.16 17.15
CA ALA A 94 20.70 3.13 16.82
C ALA A 94 20.19 4.53 16.42
N CYS A 95 18.90 4.65 16.12
CA CYS A 95 18.20 5.89 15.74
C CYS A 95 17.44 6.58 16.89
N GLY A 96 17.56 6.12 18.16
CA GLY A 96 16.92 6.76 19.33
C GLY A 96 15.38 6.68 19.36
N GLY A 97 14.75 5.85 18.50
CA GLY A 97 13.30 5.65 18.49
C GLY A 97 12.83 4.59 19.48
N LYS A 98 11.51 4.50 19.65
CA LYS A 98 10.85 3.40 20.37
C LYS A 98 9.96 2.61 19.42
N ILE A 99 9.83 1.31 19.67
CA ILE A 99 9.00 0.41 18.89
C ILE A 99 8.27 -0.57 19.81
N ARG A 100 6.98 -0.80 19.55
CA ARG A 100 6.21 -1.88 20.18
C ARG A 100 5.91 -2.96 19.16
N VAL A 101 6.14 -4.20 19.56
CA VAL A 101 5.99 -5.39 18.70
C VAL A 101 5.06 -6.37 19.39
N LEU A 102 3.99 -6.75 18.69
CA LEU A 102 3.09 -7.82 19.09
C LEU A 102 3.62 -9.13 18.53
N VAL A 103 3.81 -10.15 19.39
CA VAL A 103 4.37 -11.47 19.07
C VAL A 103 3.30 -12.52 19.30
N GLU A 104 2.82 -13.18 18.24
CA GLU A 104 1.68 -14.09 18.25
C GLU A 104 2.08 -15.48 17.72
N PRO A 105 2.12 -16.53 18.58
CA PRO A 105 2.34 -17.90 18.13
C PRO A 105 1.10 -18.45 17.42
N VAL A 106 1.31 -18.97 16.20
CA VAL A 106 0.25 -19.57 15.36
C VAL A 106 -0.21 -20.91 15.96
N GLY A 107 -1.52 -21.18 15.89
CA GLY A 107 -2.14 -22.39 16.40
C GLY A 107 -2.49 -22.34 17.90
N LYS A 108 -2.24 -21.21 18.56
CA LYS A 108 -2.57 -20.94 19.96
C LYS A 108 -3.54 -19.73 20.03
N GLN A 109 -3.05 -18.57 20.49
CA GLN A 109 -3.88 -17.35 20.56
C GLN A 109 -4.16 -16.75 19.17
N MET A 110 -3.27 -16.97 18.18
CA MET A 110 -3.57 -16.74 16.77
C MET A 110 -4.08 -18.05 16.16
N PRO A 111 -5.41 -18.27 16.00
CA PRO A 111 -5.93 -19.53 15.47
C PRO A 111 -5.46 -19.73 14.02
N GLN A 112 -5.01 -20.95 13.70
CA GLN A 112 -4.59 -21.28 12.32
C GLN A 112 -5.69 -20.98 11.30
N LYS A 113 -6.96 -21.29 11.64
CA LYS A 113 -8.10 -21.00 10.76
C LYS A 113 -8.22 -19.51 10.44
N LEU A 114 -8.06 -18.63 11.45
CA LEU A 114 -8.12 -17.18 11.26
C LEU A 114 -6.98 -16.68 10.36
N LEU A 115 -5.77 -17.23 10.56
CA LEU A 115 -4.62 -16.91 9.70
C LEU A 115 -4.85 -17.37 8.26
N GLN A 116 -5.41 -18.58 8.06
CA GLN A 116 -5.73 -19.07 6.71
C GLN A 116 -6.78 -18.19 6.02
N GLU A 117 -7.86 -17.81 6.74
CA GLU A 117 -8.87 -16.90 6.21
C GLU A 117 -8.28 -15.54 5.80
N LEU A 118 -7.33 -15.01 6.60
CA LEU A 118 -6.61 -13.79 6.28
C LEU A 118 -5.78 -13.93 5.01
N VAL A 119 -5.03 -15.03 4.88
CA VAL A 119 -4.22 -15.35 3.69
C VAL A 119 -5.11 -15.51 2.45
N ASP A 120 -6.26 -16.16 2.57
CA ASP A 120 -7.19 -16.37 1.48
C ASP A 120 -7.84 -15.07 1.01
N ALA A 121 -8.19 -14.16 1.94
CA ALA A 121 -8.70 -12.84 1.61
C ALA A 121 -7.67 -12.02 0.82
N ILE A 122 -6.42 -12.01 1.27
CA ILE A 122 -5.30 -11.35 0.58
C ILE A 122 -5.08 -11.96 -0.83
N ALA A 123 -5.17 -13.28 -0.95
CA ALA A 123 -4.98 -13.98 -2.22
C ALA A 123 -6.09 -13.65 -3.25
N LYS A 124 -7.29 -13.29 -2.76
CA LYS A 124 -8.44 -12.86 -3.58
C LYS A 124 -8.46 -11.35 -3.84
N ASP A 125 -7.37 -10.63 -3.55
CA ASP A 125 -7.30 -9.16 -3.66
C ASP A 125 -8.41 -8.44 -2.84
N GLN A 126 -8.84 -9.04 -1.72
CA GLN A 126 -9.84 -8.46 -0.82
C GLN A 126 -9.15 -7.68 0.30
N SER A 127 -9.60 -6.45 0.55
CA SER A 127 -9.15 -5.70 1.73
C SER A 127 -9.75 -6.31 2.99
N VAL A 128 -8.90 -6.54 3.98
CA VAL A 128 -9.27 -7.12 5.28
C VAL A 128 -8.44 -6.50 6.39
N ILE A 129 -9.04 -6.31 7.54
CA ILE A 129 -8.35 -5.82 8.73
C ILE A 129 -8.28 -6.95 9.75
N TYR A 130 -7.08 -7.26 10.19
CA TYR A 130 -6.87 -8.07 11.38
C TYR A 130 -6.98 -7.15 12.60
N GLU A 131 -8.06 -7.31 13.37
CA GLU A 131 -8.32 -6.57 14.60
C GLU A 131 -7.94 -7.42 15.80
N ILE A 132 -7.15 -6.87 16.72
CA ILE A 132 -6.76 -7.54 17.96
C ILE A 132 -6.82 -6.59 19.16
N ASN A 133 -7.38 -7.08 20.27
CA ASN A 133 -7.29 -6.42 21.56
C ASN A 133 -5.98 -6.80 22.25
N THR A 134 -5.08 -5.86 22.47
CA THR A 134 -3.73 -6.10 23.00
C THR A 134 -3.69 -6.41 24.52
N LYS A 135 -4.83 -6.37 25.22
CA LYS A 135 -4.94 -6.79 26.63
C LYS A 135 -5.47 -8.20 26.76
N THR A 136 -6.51 -8.56 26.00
CA THR A 136 -7.14 -9.88 26.05
C THR A 136 -6.61 -10.84 25.01
N PHE A 137 -5.90 -10.32 24.00
CA PHE A 137 -5.40 -11.03 22.82
C PHE A 137 -6.51 -11.70 21.98
N GLN A 138 -7.76 -11.28 22.15
CA GLN A 138 -8.83 -11.71 21.27
C GLN A 138 -8.71 -11.01 19.93
N SER A 139 -8.82 -11.78 18.86
CA SER A 139 -8.67 -11.29 17.49
C SER A 139 -9.79 -11.71 16.57
N ARG A 140 -10.03 -10.94 15.52
CA ARG A 140 -11.01 -11.22 14.45
C ARG A 140 -10.60 -10.58 13.13
N LEU A 141 -11.19 -11.06 12.04
CA LEU A 141 -11.13 -10.38 10.75
C LEU A 141 -12.33 -9.45 10.59
N VAL A 142 -12.06 -8.26 10.06
CA VAL A 142 -13.07 -7.24 9.82
C VAL A 142 -13.06 -6.87 8.35
N TYR A 143 -14.23 -6.88 7.72
CA TYR A 143 -14.44 -6.56 6.32
C TYR A 143 -15.38 -5.36 6.20
N ASN A 144 -15.15 -4.51 5.21
CA ASN A 144 -16.01 -3.36 4.88
C ASN A 144 -16.23 -2.34 6.00
N GLU A 145 -15.36 -2.37 7.02
CA GLU A 145 -15.29 -1.36 8.07
C GLU A 145 -13.97 -0.59 7.97
N TYR A 146 -13.86 0.57 8.65
CA TYR A 146 -12.67 1.42 8.67
C TYR A 146 -12.14 1.81 7.28
N ASN A 147 -13.06 2.15 6.37
CA ASN A 147 -12.73 2.45 4.96
C ASN A 147 -11.64 3.51 4.79
N ASP A 148 -11.57 4.51 5.67
CA ASP A 148 -10.50 5.52 5.63
C ASP A 148 -9.12 4.92 5.91
N ARG A 149 -9.03 3.96 6.85
CA ARG A 149 -7.76 3.26 7.13
C ARG A 149 -7.36 2.36 5.97
N ILE A 150 -8.33 1.66 5.37
CA ILE A 150 -8.13 0.84 4.16
C ILE A 150 -7.63 1.73 3.01
N ARG A 151 -8.29 2.86 2.76
CA ARG A 151 -7.91 3.81 1.72
C ARG A 151 -6.49 4.33 1.90
N GLN A 152 -6.12 4.68 3.14
CA GLN A 152 -4.80 5.22 3.48
C GLN A 152 -3.72 4.15 3.67
N ASP A 153 -4.10 2.84 3.63
CA ASP A 153 -3.20 1.73 3.96
C ASP A 153 -2.53 1.95 5.33
N ARG A 154 -3.34 2.31 6.34
CA ARG A 154 -2.88 2.78 7.64
C ARG A 154 -3.28 1.84 8.78
N SER A 155 -2.36 0.99 9.20
CA SER A 155 -2.45 0.22 10.44
C SER A 155 -2.23 1.13 11.67
N GLY A 156 -2.73 0.70 12.83
CA GLY A 156 -2.53 1.43 14.10
C GLY A 156 -3.64 1.18 15.10
N PHE A 157 -3.43 1.66 16.31
CA PHE A 157 -4.43 1.58 17.37
C PHE A 157 -5.69 2.41 17.06
N LYS A 158 -6.81 1.99 17.62
CA LYS A 158 -8.02 2.81 17.76
C LYS A 158 -7.80 3.87 18.85
N ASP A 159 -8.77 4.76 19.02
CA ASP A 159 -8.73 5.81 20.03
C ASP A 159 -8.69 5.24 21.47
N ASP A 160 -9.15 3.99 21.65
CA ASP A 160 -9.07 3.25 22.91
C ASP A 160 -7.63 2.86 23.32
N LYS A 161 -6.65 2.99 22.41
CA LYS A 161 -5.23 2.61 22.59
C LYS A 161 -5.01 1.16 23.03
N ILE A 162 -6.01 0.30 22.83
CA ILE A 162 -6.01 -1.11 23.21
C ILE A 162 -6.25 -1.99 21.98
N THR A 163 -7.16 -1.57 21.09
CA THR A 163 -7.52 -2.30 19.89
C THR A 163 -6.62 -1.90 18.74
N PHE A 164 -5.78 -2.83 18.29
CA PHE A 164 -4.90 -2.64 17.14
C PHE A 164 -5.57 -3.15 15.87
N LEU A 165 -5.47 -2.37 14.81
CA LEU A 165 -5.96 -2.67 13.47
C LEU A 165 -4.77 -2.85 12.53
N ASN A 166 -4.55 -4.06 12.04
CA ASN A 166 -3.58 -4.33 10.99
C ASN A 166 -4.29 -4.41 9.64
N VAL A 167 -4.03 -3.43 8.78
CA VAL A 167 -4.69 -3.31 7.47
C VAL A 167 -3.93 -4.15 6.46
N HIS A 168 -4.63 -5.10 5.85
CA HIS A 168 -4.16 -5.89 4.72
C HIS A 168 -5.02 -5.56 3.50
N SER A 169 -4.41 -4.96 2.51
CA SER A 169 -5.12 -4.53 1.31
C SER A 169 -4.32 -4.85 0.06
N PRO A 170 -4.98 -5.06 -1.08
CA PRO A 170 -4.31 -5.16 -2.36
C PRO A 170 -3.40 -3.96 -2.59
N ARG A 171 -2.41 -4.11 -3.46
CA ARG A 171 -1.57 -2.96 -3.83
C ARG A 171 -2.40 -1.83 -4.40
N LEU A 172 -2.01 -0.61 -4.05
CA LEU A 172 -2.54 0.58 -4.69
C LEU A 172 -2.23 0.54 -6.19
N LYS A 173 -3.21 0.85 -7.01
CA LYS A 173 -3.09 0.83 -8.47
C LYS A 173 -2.84 2.22 -9.02
N ILE A 174 -2.08 2.30 -10.11
CA ILE A 174 -1.94 3.53 -10.91
C ILE A 174 -2.30 3.17 -12.35
N ASP A 175 -3.44 3.63 -12.81
CA ASP A 175 -3.89 3.48 -14.19
C ASP A 175 -3.41 4.69 -15.00
N ILE A 176 -2.45 4.45 -15.90
CA ILE A 176 -1.77 5.48 -16.68
C ILE A 176 -2.33 5.47 -18.09
N VAL A 177 -3.10 6.49 -18.43
CA VAL A 177 -3.63 6.72 -19.77
C VAL A 177 -2.61 7.52 -20.58
N GLY A 178 -2.05 6.87 -21.60
CA GLY A 178 -1.00 7.43 -22.44
C GLY A 178 0.38 6.81 -22.22
N ALA A 179 0.82 6.01 -23.18
CA ALA A 179 2.11 5.31 -23.17
C ALA A 179 3.27 6.21 -23.66
N VAL A 180 3.36 7.44 -23.13
CA VAL A 180 4.36 8.44 -23.48
C VAL A 180 5.65 8.30 -22.64
N HIS A 181 6.67 9.13 -22.91
CA HIS A 181 7.96 9.08 -22.19
C HIS A 181 7.81 9.21 -20.66
N ILE A 182 6.91 10.11 -20.20
CA ILE A 182 6.62 10.24 -18.77
C ILE A 182 6.14 8.91 -18.17
N ALA A 183 5.29 8.17 -18.88
CA ALA A 183 4.80 6.87 -18.42
C ALA A 183 5.94 5.85 -18.29
N GLN A 184 6.92 5.87 -19.21
CA GLN A 184 8.09 4.98 -19.13
C GLN A 184 8.94 5.22 -17.88
N ALA A 185 9.06 6.47 -17.44
CA ALA A 185 9.75 6.82 -16.19
C ALA A 185 8.87 6.53 -14.96
N LEU A 186 7.57 6.85 -15.01
CA LEU A 186 6.65 6.68 -13.88
C LEU A 186 6.45 5.21 -13.49
N VAL A 187 6.36 4.30 -14.46
CA VAL A 187 6.11 2.86 -14.22
C VAL A 187 7.14 2.21 -13.29
N PRO A 188 8.45 2.27 -13.54
CA PRO A 188 9.44 1.68 -12.64
C PRO A 188 9.46 2.36 -11.27
N MET A 189 9.32 3.69 -11.19
CA MET A 189 9.25 4.43 -9.93
C MET A 189 8.04 4.02 -9.10
N ALA A 190 6.87 3.89 -9.72
CA ALA A 190 5.65 3.43 -9.07
C ALA A 190 5.80 2.01 -8.49
N LYS A 191 6.44 1.10 -9.22
CA LYS A 191 6.75 -0.27 -8.72
C LYS A 191 7.67 -0.24 -7.51
N ILE A 192 8.72 0.56 -7.53
CA ILE A 192 9.66 0.73 -6.40
C ILE A 192 8.92 1.30 -5.19
N ALA A 193 8.01 2.25 -5.41
CA ALA A 193 7.16 2.83 -4.36
C ALA A 193 6.03 1.89 -3.86
N GLY A 194 5.92 0.67 -4.39
CA GLY A 194 4.96 -0.35 -3.95
C GLY A 194 3.59 -0.29 -4.61
N PHE A 195 3.42 0.52 -5.65
CA PHE A 195 2.20 0.54 -6.47
C PHE A 195 2.19 -0.54 -7.55
N SER A 196 1.00 -0.83 -8.06
CA SER A 196 0.77 -1.70 -9.23
C SER A 196 0.37 -0.83 -10.43
N PRO A 197 1.34 -0.41 -11.27
CA PRO A 197 1.03 0.40 -12.46
C PRO A 197 0.47 -0.46 -13.59
N ARG A 198 -0.47 0.14 -14.34
CA ARG A 198 -1.03 -0.34 -15.59
C ARG A 198 -0.95 0.77 -16.63
N VAL A 199 -0.70 0.43 -17.88
CA VAL A 199 -0.67 1.40 -19.00
C VAL A 199 -1.82 1.13 -19.95
N ILE A 200 -2.52 2.19 -20.33
CA ILE A 200 -3.67 2.18 -21.23
C ILE A 200 -3.38 3.12 -22.39
N ASP A 201 -3.24 2.58 -23.60
CA ASP A 201 -3.08 3.39 -24.80
C ASP A 201 -3.48 2.55 -26.04
N PRO A 202 -4.43 3.01 -26.85
CA PRO A 202 -4.89 2.27 -28.02
C PRO A 202 -3.83 2.10 -29.11
N ARG A 203 -2.73 2.84 -29.02
CA ARG A 203 -1.63 2.78 -29.99
C ARG A 203 -0.64 1.70 -29.60
N GLU A 204 -0.74 0.51 -30.20
CA GLU A 204 0.12 -0.64 -29.90
C GLU A 204 1.62 -0.35 -30.05
N SER A 205 2.02 0.52 -30.99
CA SER A 205 3.41 0.95 -31.15
C SER A 205 3.95 1.72 -29.95
N PHE A 206 3.07 2.31 -29.13
CA PHE A 206 3.43 3.03 -27.90
C PHE A 206 3.28 2.13 -26.67
N ALA A 207 2.19 1.36 -26.54
CA ALA A 207 1.87 0.51 -25.40
C ALA A 207 2.19 -0.95 -25.73
N ASN A 208 3.45 -1.34 -25.55
CA ASN A 208 3.93 -2.69 -25.79
C ASN A 208 4.92 -3.15 -24.72
N ARG A 209 5.21 -4.47 -24.71
CA ARG A 209 6.10 -5.09 -23.71
C ARG A 209 7.57 -4.69 -23.86
N GLU A 210 8.01 -4.30 -25.02
CA GLU A 210 9.37 -3.83 -25.24
C GLU A 210 9.63 -2.55 -24.42
N ARG A 211 8.66 -1.63 -24.38
CA ARG A 211 8.76 -0.35 -23.66
C ARG A 211 8.43 -0.43 -22.20
N PHE A 212 7.52 -1.32 -21.79
CA PHE A 212 6.96 -1.35 -20.43
C PHE A 212 7.20 -2.65 -19.66
N GLY A 213 7.81 -3.66 -20.30
CA GLY A 213 8.14 -4.93 -19.64
C GLY A 213 6.89 -5.75 -19.30
N SER A 214 6.90 -6.35 -18.10
CA SER A 214 5.88 -7.31 -17.65
C SER A 214 4.72 -6.67 -16.85
N ILE A 215 4.41 -5.39 -17.07
CA ILE A 215 3.22 -4.79 -16.46
C ILE A 215 1.96 -5.12 -17.26
N GLU A 216 0.82 -4.86 -16.67
CA GLU A 216 -0.46 -4.93 -17.36
C GLU A 216 -0.57 -3.76 -18.37
N ILE A 217 -0.85 -4.10 -19.63
CA ILE A 217 -1.03 -3.15 -20.73
C ILE A 217 -2.40 -3.42 -21.35
N SER A 218 -3.17 -2.36 -21.57
CA SER A 218 -4.40 -2.40 -22.35
C SER A 218 -4.26 -1.54 -23.59
N ASN A 219 -4.56 -2.11 -24.75
CA ASN A 219 -4.66 -1.42 -26.03
C ASN A 219 -6.11 -1.06 -26.40
N ASP A 220 -7.03 -1.16 -25.45
CA ASP A 220 -8.37 -0.61 -25.58
C ASP A 220 -8.34 0.93 -25.54
N PHE A 221 -9.39 1.57 -26.06
CA PHE A 221 -9.64 2.97 -25.80
C PHE A 221 -9.81 3.22 -24.28
N PRO A 222 -9.37 4.37 -23.75
CA PRO A 222 -9.30 4.61 -22.31
C PRO A 222 -10.63 4.47 -21.57
N ASP A 223 -11.75 4.87 -22.17
CA ASP A 223 -13.10 4.71 -21.60
C ASP A 223 -13.49 3.23 -21.51
N VAL A 224 -13.21 2.44 -22.54
CA VAL A 224 -13.47 1.00 -22.57
C VAL A 224 -12.61 0.30 -21.53
N ALA A 225 -11.31 0.61 -21.48
CA ALA A 225 -10.38 0.03 -20.51
C ALA A 225 -10.80 0.36 -19.08
N LEU A 226 -11.02 1.64 -18.76
CA LEU A 226 -11.40 2.08 -17.41
C LEU A 226 -12.77 1.57 -16.98
N THR A 227 -13.72 1.38 -17.92
CA THR A 227 -15.01 0.75 -17.61
C THR A 227 -14.83 -0.72 -17.19
N LYS A 228 -13.97 -1.49 -17.87
CA LYS A 228 -13.65 -2.87 -17.49
C LYS A 228 -12.88 -2.97 -16.15
N ILE A 229 -12.05 -1.98 -15.87
CA ILE A 229 -11.16 -1.92 -14.71
C ILE A 229 -11.90 -1.53 -13.44
N GLU A 230 -12.91 -0.66 -13.55
CA GLU A 230 -13.67 -0.07 -12.44
C GLU A 230 -12.75 0.56 -11.37
N PRO A 231 -12.14 1.75 -11.64
CA PRO A 231 -11.26 2.40 -10.67
C PRO A 231 -11.98 2.64 -9.34
N ASN A 232 -11.37 2.25 -8.23
CA ASN A 232 -11.96 2.33 -6.89
C ASN A 232 -11.13 3.21 -5.94
N CYS A 233 -11.47 3.26 -4.65
CA CYS A 233 -10.80 4.07 -3.64
C CYS A 233 -9.30 3.73 -3.43
N ARG A 234 -8.79 2.70 -4.10
CA ARG A 234 -7.36 2.31 -4.10
C ARG A 234 -6.69 2.53 -5.46
N THR A 235 -7.33 3.27 -6.36
CA THR A 235 -6.83 3.53 -7.72
C THR A 235 -6.51 5.01 -7.89
N ALA A 236 -5.32 5.32 -8.40
CA ALA A 236 -4.96 6.61 -8.96
C ALA A 236 -5.08 6.54 -10.49
N VAL A 237 -5.75 7.51 -11.11
CA VAL A 237 -5.86 7.63 -12.58
C VAL A 237 -5.02 8.80 -13.05
N VAL A 238 -4.10 8.55 -13.98
CA VAL A 238 -3.11 9.51 -14.49
C VAL A 238 -3.26 9.63 -15.99
N LEU A 239 -3.59 10.83 -16.50
CA LEU A 239 -3.78 11.11 -17.92
C LEU A 239 -2.60 11.90 -18.48
N LEU A 240 -1.91 11.34 -19.46
CA LEU A 240 -0.66 11.87 -20.02
C LEU A 240 -0.71 12.11 -21.53
N THR A 241 -1.87 11.91 -22.22
CA THR A 241 -1.91 11.94 -23.68
C THR A 241 -1.92 13.35 -24.27
N HIS A 242 -2.42 14.34 -23.57
CA HIS A 242 -2.74 15.69 -24.07
C HIS A 242 -3.81 15.73 -25.19
N ASP A 243 -4.34 14.59 -25.60
CA ASP A 243 -5.37 14.50 -26.63
C ASP A 243 -6.76 14.44 -25.99
N PRO A 244 -7.62 15.47 -26.19
CA PRO A 244 -8.99 15.44 -25.66
C PRO A 244 -9.81 14.23 -26.10
N LYS A 245 -9.48 13.62 -27.26
CA LYS A 245 -10.19 12.44 -27.76
C LYS A 245 -9.92 11.18 -26.89
N LEU A 246 -8.79 11.15 -26.19
CA LEU A 246 -8.41 10.08 -25.26
C LEU A 246 -8.65 10.50 -23.81
N ASP A 247 -8.26 11.73 -23.45
CA ASP A 247 -8.32 12.22 -22.07
C ASP A 247 -9.77 12.46 -21.60
N ASP A 248 -10.65 13.06 -22.43
CA ASP A 248 -12.01 13.39 -21.99
C ASP A 248 -12.87 12.13 -21.73
N PRO A 249 -12.90 11.10 -22.60
CA PRO A 249 -13.59 9.84 -22.31
C PRO A 249 -13.06 9.15 -21.06
N ALA A 250 -11.74 9.13 -20.85
CA ALA A 250 -11.12 8.61 -19.64
C ALA A 250 -11.59 9.37 -18.38
N LEU A 251 -11.62 10.70 -18.44
CA LEU A 251 -12.10 11.54 -17.34
C LEU A 251 -13.57 11.29 -17.02
N HIS A 252 -14.41 11.02 -18.02
CA HIS A 252 -15.82 10.73 -17.79
C HIS A 252 -16.01 9.48 -16.90
N ILE A 253 -15.18 8.46 -17.07
CA ILE A 253 -15.21 7.26 -16.23
C ILE A 253 -14.57 7.54 -14.86
N ALA A 254 -13.38 8.13 -14.85
CA ALA A 254 -12.64 8.41 -13.62
C ALA A 254 -13.43 9.32 -12.65
N LEU A 255 -14.10 10.35 -13.15
CA LEU A 255 -14.88 11.30 -12.33
C LEU A 255 -16.15 10.67 -11.73
N ARG A 256 -16.69 9.61 -12.34
CA ARG A 256 -17.81 8.85 -11.80
C ARG A 256 -17.36 7.75 -10.84
N SER A 257 -16.09 7.40 -10.85
CA SER A 257 -15.50 6.37 -9.97
C SER A 257 -15.09 6.95 -8.62
N GLU A 258 -14.72 6.04 -7.71
CA GLU A 258 -14.17 6.39 -6.39
C GLU A 258 -12.64 6.54 -6.39
N ALA A 259 -11.99 6.66 -7.55
CA ALA A 259 -10.55 6.85 -7.64
C ALA A 259 -10.07 7.93 -6.66
N PHE A 260 -9.06 7.60 -5.82
CA PHE A 260 -8.60 8.54 -4.78
C PHE A 260 -7.80 9.71 -5.35
N TYR A 261 -7.26 9.54 -6.55
CA TYR A 261 -6.49 10.56 -7.28
C TYR A 261 -6.84 10.52 -8.76
N ILE A 262 -7.06 11.68 -9.36
CA ILE A 262 -7.26 11.85 -10.80
C ILE A 262 -6.36 13.00 -11.24
N GLY A 263 -5.28 12.69 -11.95
CA GLY A 263 -4.34 13.69 -12.43
C GLY A 263 -4.35 13.84 -13.94
N ALA A 264 -4.25 15.06 -14.44
CA ALA A 264 -4.27 15.30 -15.89
C ALA A 264 -3.17 16.26 -16.32
N LEU A 265 -2.36 15.81 -17.27
CA LEU A 265 -1.28 16.60 -17.85
C LEU A 265 -1.84 17.77 -18.65
N GLY A 266 -1.09 18.87 -18.70
CA GLY A 266 -1.44 20.07 -19.46
C GLY A 266 -1.24 21.35 -18.67
N SER A 267 -1.18 22.48 -19.42
CA SER A 267 -1.06 23.80 -18.81
C SER A 267 -2.36 24.23 -18.09
N ARG A 268 -2.27 25.27 -17.26
CA ARG A 268 -3.47 25.91 -16.68
C ARG A 268 -4.50 26.30 -17.73
N LYS A 269 -4.06 26.80 -18.90
CA LYS A 269 -4.94 27.15 -20.04
C LYS A 269 -5.65 25.89 -20.58
N THR A 270 -4.92 24.79 -20.76
CA THR A 270 -5.49 23.50 -21.19
C THR A 270 -6.52 22.98 -20.18
N HIS A 271 -6.23 23.13 -18.89
CA HIS A 271 -7.16 22.73 -17.83
C HIS A 271 -8.45 23.57 -17.84
N MET A 272 -8.37 24.87 -18.04
CA MET A 272 -9.57 25.72 -18.19
C MET A 272 -10.48 25.28 -19.34
N GLN A 273 -9.90 24.91 -20.47
CA GLN A 273 -10.67 24.38 -21.62
C GLN A 273 -11.27 23.01 -21.28
N ARG A 274 -10.53 22.13 -20.57
CA ARG A 274 -11.01 20.84 -20.07
C ARG A 274 -12.20 21.03 -19.13
N LYS A 275 -12.12 21.96 -18.17
CA LYS A 275 -13.25 22.29 -17.28
C LYS A 275 -14.51 22.66 -18.05
N SER A 276 -14.39 23.48 -19.10
CA SER A 276 -15.53 23.89 -19.94
C SER A 276 -16.16 22.68 -20.65
N ARG A 277 -15.36 21.79 -21.24
CA ARG A 277 -15.87 20.58 -21.89
C ARG A 277 -16.58 19.63 -20.91
N LEU A 278 -16.00 19.44 -19.73
CA LEU A 278 -16.60 18.58 -18.68
C LEU A 278 -17.92 19.17 -18.14
N LYS A 279 -18.00 20.50 -17.95
CA LYS A 279 -19.27 21.17 -17.59
C LYS A 279 -20.33 20.94 -18.66
N ASN A 280 -19.97 21.10 -19.94
CA ASN A 280 -20.90 20.83 -21.06
C ASN A 280 -21.33 19.35 -21.14
N ALA A 281 -20.50 18.43 -20.65
CA ALA A 281 -20.81 17.00 -20.54
C ALA A 281 -21.60 16.65 -19.26
N GLY A 282 -22.02 17.64 -18.46
CA GLY A 282 -22.90 17.48 -17.30
C GLY A 282 -22.20 17.19 -15.97
N PHE A 283 -20.88 17.31 -15.88
CA PHE A 283 -20.16 17.14 -14.60
C PHE A 283 -20.30 18.39 -13.73
N SER A 284 -20.56 18.18 -12.44
CA SER A 284 -20.61 19.23 -11.43
C SER A 284 -19.20 19.79 -11.13
N GLU A 285 -19.16 21.02 -10.61
CA GLU A 285 -17.88 21.62 -10.17
C GLU A 285 -17.15 20.75 -9.12
N LYS A 286 -17.88 20.20 -8.16
CA LYS A 286 -17.35 19.29 -7.15
C LYS A 286 -16.66 18.05 -7.74
N GLN A 287 -17.20 17.49 -8.82
CA GLN A 287 -16.55 16.38 -9.54
C GLN A 287 -15.31 16.85 -10.27
N ILE A 288 -15.39 17.97 -10.98
CA ILE A 288 -14.29 18.53 -11.78
C ILE A 288 -13.11 18.94 -10.88
N ASP A 289 -13.38 19.46 -9.69
CA ASP A 289 -12.35 19.89 -8.73
C ASP A 289 -11.58 18.71 -8.09
N ARG A 290 -11.99 17.46 -8.36
CA ARG A 290 -11.18 16.27 -8.05
C ARG A 290 -9.96 16.10 -8.95
N ILE A 291 -9.90 16.84 -10.07
CA ILE A 291 -8.80 16.73 -11.04
C ILE A 291 -7.62 17.57 -10.58
N TYR A 292 -6.50 16.92 -10.34
CA TYR A 292 -5.19 17.57 -10.16
C TYR A 292 -4.65 17.98 -11.53
N ALA A 293 -4.63 19.29 -11.82
CA ALA A 293 -4.14 19.81 -13.09
C ALA A 293 -3.67 21.27 -12.92
N PRO A 294 -2.46 21.59 -13.35
CA PRO A 294 -1.44 20.70 -13.92
C PRO A 294 -1.08 19.55 -12.98
N ILE A 295 -0.92 18.34 -13.53
CA ILE A 295 -0.58 17.14 -12.74
C ILE A 295 0.81 17.27 -12.08
N GLY A 296 0.92 16.78 -10.84
CA GLY A 296 2.16 16.73 -10.09
C GLY A 296 2.43 17.95 -9.22
N LEU A 297 3.23 17.77 -8.19
CA LEU A 297 3.68 18.87 -7.32
C LEU A 297 4.56 19.83 -8.11
N ASN A 298 4.41 21.13 -7.85
CA ASN A 298 5.24 22.15 -8.48
C ASN A 298 6.67 22.15 -7.89
N ILE A 299 7.53 21.31 -8.46
CA ILE A 299 8.95 21.17 -8.06
C ILE A 299 9.91 21.76 -9.10
N GLY A 300 9.41 22.46 -10.13
CA GLY A 300 10.21 22.97 -11.24
C GLY A 300 10.62 21.90 -12.25
N ALA A 301 9.90 20.76 -12.30
CA ALA A 301 10.21 19.63 -13.18
C ALA A 301 10.23 20.05 -14.67
N ALA A 302 11.27 19.64 -15.40
CA ALA A 302 11.50 19.95 -16.81
C ALA A 302 11.62 18.69 -17.68
N SER A 303 12.26 17.59 -17.17
CA SER A 303 12.38 16.35 -17.93
C SER A 303 11.21 15.39 -17.66
N PRO A 304 10.97 14.40 -18.55
CA PRO A 304 9.96 13.37 -18.33
C PRO A 304 10.13 12.63 -16.99
N GLU A 305 11.37 12.38 -16.57
CA GLU A 305 11.71 11.70 -15.32
C GLU A 305 11.35 12.58 -14.11
N GLU A 306 11.67 13.87 -14.16
CA GLU A 306 11.34 14.82 -13.09
C GLU A 306 9.82 15.01 -12.99
N ILE A 307 9.11 15.06 -14.11
CA ILE A 307 7.64 15.10 -14.15
C ILE A 307 7.07 13.82 -13.53
N ALA A 308 7.64 12.65 -13.82
CA ALA A 308 7.21 11.39 -13.22
C ALA A 308 7.39 11.39 -11.69
N ILE A 309 8.52 11.92 -11.18
CA ILE A 309 8.76 12.11 -9.73
C ILE A 309 7.71 13.05 -9.13
N SER A 310 7.44 14.18 -9.79
CA SER A 310 6.45 15.17 -9.37
C SER A 310 5.04 14.55 -9.26
N ILE A 311 4.62 13.77 -10.26
CA ILE A 311 3.34 13.03 -10.27
C ILE A 311 3.27 12.03 -9.13
N LEU A 312 4.29 11.19 -8.98
CA LEU A 312 4.32 10.17 -7.93
C LEU A 312 4.30 10.79 -6.54
N SER A 313 5.00 11.90 -6.35
CA SER A 313 5.00 12.65 -5.09
C SER A 313 3.61 13.22 -4.77
N GLU A 314 2.87 13.76 -5.75
CA GLU A 314 1.51 14.25 -5.55
C GLU A 314 0.54 13.12 -5.21
N ILE A 315 0.64 11.97 -5.88
CA ILE A 315 -0.15 10.77 -5.58
C ILE A 315 0.09 10.33 -4.12
N ILE A 316 1.36 10.25 -3.70
CA ILE A 316 1.72 9.86 -2.33
C ILE A 316 1.22 10.89 -1.31
N ALA A 317 1.36 12.18 -1.59
CA ALA A 317 0.87 13.25 -0.71
C ALA A 317 -0.66 13.17 -0.55
N THR A 318 -1.39 12.98 -1.65
CA THR A 318 -2.87 12.82 -1.62
C THR A 318 -3.31 11.60 -0.82
N LEU A 319 -2.52 10.51 -0.88
CA LEU A 319 -2.81 9.29 -0.14
C LEU A 319 -2.54 9.44 1.37
N ARG A 320 -1.47 10.14 1.76
CA ARG A 320 -0.92 10.13 3.12
C ARG A 320 -1.30 11.35 3.95
N VAL A 321 -1.51 12.51 3.29
CA VAL A 321 -1.90 13.73 4.01
C VAL A 321 -3.40 13.72 4.25
N ILE A 322 -3.77 13.69 5.53
CA ILE A 322 -5.17 13.87 5.96
C ILE A 322 -5.47 15.37 5.82
N LYS A 323 -6.39 15.71 4.91
CA LYS A 323 -6.95 17.06 4.86
C LYS A 323 -8.00 17.27 5.93
#